data_3a958394f9ec1451b8f25fefc34745c1
#
_entry.id   3a958394f9ec1451b8f25fefc34745c1
#
_cell.length_a   1.000
_cell.length_b   1.000
_cell.length_c   1.000
_cell.angle_alpha   90.00
_cell.angle_beta   90.00
_cell.angle_gamma   90.00
#
_symmetry.space_group_name_H-M   'P 1'
#
loop_
_entity.id
_entity.type
_entity.pdbx_description
1 polymer ?
#
loop_
_entity_poly.entity_id
_entity_poly.type
_entity_poly.pdbx_seq_one_letter_code
_entity_poly.pdbx_strand_id
1 'polypeptide(L)'
;MSIFNRIRNILITPGSEWSVINTEEETPTGLLRKYVIPMLLIGAVAAFIGYGMIGLDAIIYKIHGVKWGVWFAIRQFLSGIIGYYAATYVIDALAPNFSSEKNIGKSAQLVAYASTPSWLAGIFMAFPTLGFMGLLGLYGIYLFYIGLPVLKKTPADKRVIYMIISAIVIIVVSMAAQSIISMILNPILGNPYEGSINELKKLFER
;
A
#
# COMPACT_ATOMS: atom_id res chain seq x y z
N MET A 1 23.10 -1.45 -2.51
CA MET A 1 22.74 -1.88 -1.14
C MET A 1 21.74 -3.03 -1.21
N SER A 2 21.77 -4.01 -0.26
CA SER A 2 20.76 -5.08 -0.25
C SER A 2 19.39 -4.56 0.19
N ILE A 3 18.30 -5.19 -0.30
CA ILE A 3 16.94 -4.82 0.07
C ILE A 3 16.71 -4.91 1.59
N PHE A 4 17.29 -5.93 2.24
CA PHE A 4 17.19 -6.12 3.68
C PHE A 4 17.81 -4.96 4.48
N ASN A 5 19.02 -4.51 4.09
CA ASN A 5 19.66 -3.37 4.73
C ASN A 5 18.85 -2.08 4.52
N ARG A 6 18.27 -1.89 3.34
CA ARG A 6 17.39 -0.74 3.06
C ARG A 6 16.17 -0.74 3.97
N ILE A 7 15.48 -1.88 4.09
CA ILE A 7 14.32 -2.04 4.99
C ILE A 7 14.71 -1.73 6.43
N ARG A 8 15.79 -2.34 6.93
CA ARG A 8 16.26 -2.12 8.28
C ARG A 8 16.57 -0.65 8.56
N ASN A 9 17.32 -0.01 7.67
CA ASN A 9 17.78 1.36 7.89
C ASN A 9 16.63 2.37 7.82
N ILE A 10 15.71 2.22 6.86
CA ILE A 10 14.57 3.14 6.76
C ILE A 10 13.63 3.04 7.96
N LEU A 11 13.55 1.87 8.61
CA LEU A 11 12.73 1.66 9.80
C LEU A 11 13.42 2.14 11.10
N ILE A 12 14.74 1.93 11.22
CA ILE A 12 15.46 2.17 12.48
C ILE A 12 16.16 3.52 12.50
N THR A 13 16.76 3.93 11.38
CA THR A 13 17.52 5.17 11.24
C THR A 13 17.05 6.01 10.03
N PRO A 14 15.75 6.37 9.97
CA PRO A 14 15.19 6.97 8.77
C PRO A 14 15.82 8.31 8.40
N GLY A 15 16.22 9.11 9.40
CA GLY A 15 16.80 10.44 9.15
C GLY A 15 18.10 10.36 8.33
N SER A 16 19.01 9.47 8.68
CA SER A 16 20.25 9.25 7.92
C SER A 16 20.01 8.53 6.60
N GLU A 17 19.06 7.57 6.60
CA GLU A 17 18.77 6.79 5.39
C GLU A 17 18.15 7.63 4.29
N TRP A 18 17.28 8.59 4.59
CA TRP A 18 16.77 9.53 3.59
C TRP A 18 17.88 10.35 2.92
N SER A 19 18.93 10.71 3.66
CA SER A 19 20.08 11.41 3.09
C SER A 19 20.84 10.52 2.10
N VAL A 20 21.01 9.22 2.40
CA VAL A 20 21.60 8.24 1.49
C VAL A 20 20.72 8.05 0.25
N ILE A 21 19.42 7.87 0.43
CA ILE A 21 18.45 7.72 -0.67
C ILE A 21 18.49 8.94 -1.61
N ASN A 22 18.68 10.12 -1.05
CA ASN A 22 18.74 11.34 -1.85
C ASN A 22 19.95 11.40 -2.81
N THR A 23 21.02 10.68 -2.53
CA THR A 23 22.20 10.57 -3.44
C THR A 23 21.99 9.56 -4.56
N GLU A 24 20.96 8.71 -4.47
CA GLU A 24 20.68 7.67 -5.45
C GLU A 24 19.74 8.16 -6.55
N GLU A 25 20.04 7.84 -7.80
CA GLU A 25 19.16 8.09 -8.94
C GLU A 25 18.34 6.84 -9.26
N GLU A 26 17.01 6.96 -9.23
CA GLU A 26 16.10 5.85 -9.46
C GLU A 26 14.97 6.22 -10.42
N THR A 27 14.56 5.25 -11.23
CA THR A 27 13.34 5.37 -12.02
C THR A 27 12.18 4.67 -11.34
N PRO A 28 10.92 5.13 -11.51
CA PRO A 28 9.76 4.45 -10.94
C PRO A 28 9.71 2.94 -11.28
N THR A 29 9.98 2.60 -12.54
CA THR A 29 9.98 1.19 -12.99
C THR A 29 11.16 0.39 -12.44
N GLY A 30 12.34 0.99 -12.33
CA GLY A 30 13.50 0.36 -11.72
C GLY A 30 13.23 0.00 -10.27
N LEU A 31 12.70 0.96 -9.50
CA LEU A 31 12.36 0.77 -8.10
C LEU A 31 11.18 -0.20 -7.91
N LEU A 32 10.19 -0.18 -8.81
CA LEU A 32 9.12 -1.17 -8.82
C LEU A 32 9.69 -2.59 -8.83
N ARG A 33 10.58 -2.88 -9.78
CA ARG A 33 11.12 -4.25 -9.97
C ARG A 33 12.01 -4.69 -8.82
N LYS A 34 12.90 -3.83 -8.35
CA LYS A 34 13.93 -4.21 -7.37
C LYS A 34 13.49 -4.12 -5.91
N TYR A 35 12.45 -3.33 -5.61
CA TYR A 35 12.02 -3.10 -4.22
C TYR A 35 10.52 -3.34 -4.01
N VAL A 36 9.67 -2.68 -4.81
CA VAL A 36 8.22 -2.67 -4.56
C VAL A 36 7.60 -4.05 -4.78
N ILE A 37 7.90 -4.72 -5.92
CA ILE A 37 7.36 -6.07 -6.19
C ILE A 37 7.74 -7.08 -5.11
N PRO A 38 9.01 -7.22 -4.67
CA PRO A 38 9.36 -8.09 -3.55
C PRO A 38 8.57 -7.79 -2.28
N MET A 39 8.36 -6.52 -1.95
CA MET A 39 7.60 -6.12 -0.77
C MET A 39 6.11 -6.45 -0.90
N LEU A 40 5.51 -6.22 -2.06
CA LEU A 40 4.10 -6.54 -2.32
C LEU A 40 3.82 -8.05 -2.31
N LEU A 41 4.78 -8.86 -2.72
CA LEU A 41 4.66 -10.32 -2.69
C LEU A 41 4.51 -10.85 -1.26
N ILE A 42 5.12 -10.22 -0.25
CA ILE A 42 4.95 -10.59 1.16
C ILE A 42 3.45 -10.53 1.53
N GLY A 43 2.80 -9.41 1.26
CA GLY A 43 1.38 -9.25 1.56
C GLY A 43 0.47 -10.14 0.70
N ALA A 44 0.82 -10.34 -0.58
CA ALA A 44 0.03 -11.19 -1.47
C ALA A 44 0.07 -12.67 -1.05
N VAL A 45 1.25 -13.18 -0.71
CA VAL A 45 1.41 -14.56 -0.20
C VAL A 45 0.70 -14.71 1.15
N ALA A 46 0.85 -13.73 2.04
CA ALA A 46 0.16 -13.71 3.32
C ALA A 46 -1.37 -13.73 3.15
N ALA A 47 -1.90 -12.93 2.21
CA ALA A 47 -3.32 -12.92 1.90
C ALA A 47 -3.81 -14.25 1.35
N PHE A 48 -3.02 -14.89 0.47
CA PHE A 48 -3.34 -16.25 -0.02
C PHE A 48 -3.43 -17.27 1.12
N ILE A 49 -2.45 -17.27 2.03
CA ILE A 49 -2.45 -18.16 3.19
C ILE A 49 -3.64 -17.87 4.10
N GLY A 50 -3.85 -16.58 4.44
CA GLY A 50 -4.90 -16.16 5.35
C GLY A 50 -6.30 -16.52 4.87
N TYR A 51 -6.67 -16.11 3.68
CA TYR A 51 -8.03 -16.33 3.15
C TYR A 51 -8.20 -17.67 2.43
N GLY A 52 -7.11 -18.25 1.91
CA GLY A 52 -7.15 -19.50 1.18
C GLY A 52 -7.04 -20.74 2.05
N MET A 53 -6.18 -20.69 3.07
CA MET A 53 -5.83 -21.85 3.90
C MET A 53 -6.40 -21.76 5.31
N ILE A 54 -6.26 -20.62 5.99
CA ILE A 54 -6.73 -20.41 7.37
C ILE A 54 -8.22 -20.04 7.37
N GLY A 55 -8.60 -19.11 6.52
CA GLY A 55 -9.96 -18.59 6.45
C GLY A 55 -10.24 -17.44 7.42
N LEU A 56 -11.34 -16.75 7.17
CA LEU A 56 -11.90 -15.73 8.05
C LEU A 56 -13.31 -16.17 8.46
N ASP A 57 -13.47 -16.55 9.71
CA ASP A 57 -14.77 -16.78 10.33
C ASP A 57 -15.10 -15.59 11.25
N ALA A 58 -15.94 -14.68 10.75
CA ALA A 58 -16.51 -13.61 11.51
C ALA A 58 -18.04 -13.81 11.59
N ILE A 59 -18.71 -13.08 12.46
CA ILE A 59 -20.16 -13.23 12.70
C ILE A 59 -20.97 -13.20 11.40
N ILE A 60 -20.53 -12.39 10.42
CA ILE A 60 -21.25 -12.15 9.16
C ILE A 60 -20.49 -12.73 7.94
N TYR A 61 -19.20 -13.06 8.09
CA TYR A 61 -18.33 -13.46 6.97
C TYR A 61 -17.69 -14.82 7.22
N LYS A 62 -17.92 -15.75 6.28
CA LYS A 62 -17.17 -17.00 6.19
C LYS A 62 -16.46 -17.03 4.86
N ILE A 63 -15.18 -16.75 4.86
CA ILE A 63 -14.35 -16.74 3.67
C ILE A 63 -13.24 -17.77 3.87
N HIS A 64 -13.35 -18.87 3.14
CA HIS A 64 -12.36 -19.96 3.19
C HIS A 64 -12.28 -20.67 1.83
N GLY A 65 -11.06 -21.01 1.43
CA GLY A 65 -10.81 -21.82 0.24
C GLY A 65 -9.85 -21.17 -0.75
N VAL A 66 -9.14 -22.01 -1.49
CA VAL A 66 -8.06 -21.61 -2.43
C VAL A 66 -8.52 -20.51 -3.39
N LYS A 67 -9.75 -20.57 -3.87
CA LYS A 67 -10.35 -19.56 -4.76
C LYS A 67 -10.28 -18.16 -4.16
N TRP A 68 -10.64 -18.03 -2.88
CA TRP A 68 -10.62 -16.76 -2.17
C TRP A 68 -9.20 -16.32 -1.83
N GLY A 69 -8.31 -17.26 -1.48
CA GLY A 69 -6.89 -16.97 -1.34
C GLY A 69 -6.30 -16.34 -2.60
N VAL A 70 -6.60 -16.90 -3.78
CA VAL A 70 -6.19 -16.36 -5.08
C VAL A 70 -6.78 -14.97 -5.32
N TRP A 71 -8.08 -14.79 -5.04
CA TRP A 71 -8.76 -13.50 -5.21
C TRP A 71 -8.10 -12.39 -4.40
N PHE A 72 -7.87 -12.64 -3.09
CA PHE A 72 -7.26 -11.66 -2.20
C PHE A 72 -5.78 -11.40 -2.55
N ALA A 73 -5.03 -12.42 -2.91
CA ALA A 73 -3.63 -12.29 -3.31
C ALA A 73 -3.48 -11.43 -4.58
N ILE A 74 -4.25 -11.70 -5.63
CA ILE A 74 -4.23 -10.92 -6.88
C ILE A 74 -4.66 -9.48 -6.60
N ARG A 75 -5.75 -9.29 -5.86
CA ARG A 75 -6.24 -7.96 -5.51
C ARG A 75 -5.20 -7.17 -4.73
N GLN A 76 -4.57 -7.77 -3.72
CA GLN A 76 -3.53 -7.14 -2.91
C GLN A 76 -2.33 -6.72 -3.77
N PHE A 77 -1.85 -7.62 -4.61
CA PHE A 77 -0.69 -7.38 -5.47
C PHE A 77 -0.95 -6.28 -6.51
N LEU A 78 -2.04 -6.38 -7.25
CA LEU A 78 -2.40 -5.40 -8.28
C LEU A 78 -2.71 -4.02 -7.66
N SER A 79 -3.45 -3.98 -6.54
CA SER A 79 -3.71 -2.72 -5.83
C SER A 79 -2.43 -2.06 -5.36
N GLY A 80 -1.45 -2.85 -4.92
CA GLY A 80 -0.15 -2.34 -4.50
C GLY A 80 0.64 -1.71 -5.65
N ILE A 81 0.67 -2.34 -6.82
CA ILE A 81 1.33 -1.78 -8.01
C ILE A 81 0.65 -0.48 -8.46
N ILE A 82 -0.69 -0.51 -8.59
CA ILE A 82 -1.46 0.67 -9.02
C ILE A 82 -1.30 1.78 -7.99
N GLY A 83 -1.40 1.46 -6.68
CA GLY A 83 -1.22 2.42 -5.60
C GLY A 83 0.17 3.05 -5.60
N TYR A 84 1.23 2.28 -5.85
CA TYR A 84 2.59 2.79 -5.96
C TYR A 84 2.72 3.82 -7.09
N TYR A 85 2.26 3.48 -8.30
CA TYR A 85 2.32 4.43 -9.43
C TYR A 85 1.42 5.64 -9.20
N ALA A 86 0.18 5.42 -8.76
CA ALA A 86 -0.76 6.50 -8.48
C ALA A 86 -0.18 7.49 -7.46
N ALA A 87 0.34 7.00 -6.33
CA ALA A 87 0.97 7.84 -5.32
C ALA A 87 2.20 8.57 -5.87
N THR A 88 3.05 7.88 -6.64
CA THR A 88 4.24 8.49 -7.25
C THR A 88 3.87 9.66 -8.16
N TYR A 89 2.90 9.47 -9.06
CA TYR A 89 2.48 10.52 -10.00
C TYR A 89 1.70 11.64 -9.30
N VAL A 90 0.86 11.35 -8.32
CA VAL A 90 0.13 12.36 -7.54
C VAL A 90 1.10 13.25 -6.78
N ILE A 91 2.06 12.67 -6.07
CA ILE A 91 3.06 13.42 -5.32
C ILE A 91 3.89 14.28 -6.27
N ASP A 92 4.34 13.74 -7.40
CA ASP A 92 5.13 14.51 -8.36
C ASP A 92 4.33 15.65 -9.00
N ALA A 93 3.07 15.41 -9.37
CA ALA A 93 2.20 16.40 -9.98
C ALA A 93 1.84 17.54 -9.01
N LEU A 94 1.64 17.24 -7.74
CA LEU A 94 1.31 18.23 -6.72
C LEU A 94 2.52 19.04 -6.24
N ALA A 95 3.76 18.56 -6.44
CA ALA A 95 4.97 19.18 -5.91
C ALA A 95 5.10 20.69 -6.16
N PRO A 96 4.86 21.23 -7.39
CA PRO A 96 4.97 22.67 -7.65
C PRO A 96 4.00 23.52 -6.81
N ASN A 97 2.80 22.99 -6.50
CA ASN A 97 1.78 23.72 -5.72
C ASN A 97 2.23 23.93 -4.25
N PHE A 98 3.18 23.10 -3.79
CA PHE A 98 3.73 23.18 -2.45
C PHE A 98 5.18 23.66 -2.42
N SER A 99 5.64 24.38 -3.46
CA SER A 99 7.01 24.87 -3.59
C SER A 99 8.06 23.77 -3.42
N SER A 100 7.73 22.58 -3.91
CA SER A 100 8.57 21.39 -3.85
C SER A 100 9.15 21.07 -5.22
N GLU A 101 10.30 20.41 -5.27
CA GLU A 101 10.92 20.03 -6.54
C GLU A 101 10.12 18.93 -7.24
N LYS A 102 9.81 19.16 -8.53
CA LYS A 102 9.24 18.14 -9.39
C LYS A 102 10.34 17.21 -9.88
N ASN A 103 10.33 15.97 -9.39
CA ASN A 103 11.27 14.92 -9.79
C ASN A 103 10.60 13.58 -9.53
N ILE A 104 10.22 12.90 -10.61
CA ILE A 104 9.46 11.64 -10.56
C ILE A 104 10.25 10.50 -9.89
N GLY A 105 11.57 10.47 -10.06
CA GLY A 105 12.44 9.47 -9.39
C GLY A 105 12.44 9.66 -7.87
N LYS A 106 12.56 10.91 -7.41
CA LYS A 106 12.49 11.24 -5.98
C LYS A 106 11.10 11.00 -5.40
N SER A 107 10.05 11.26 -6.17
CA SER A 107 8.67 10.93 -5.78
C SER A 107 8.49 9.42 -5.63
N ALA A 108 9.02 8.62 -6.56
CA ALA A 108 9.00 7.16 -6.51
C ALA A 108 9.76 6.62 -5.30
N GLN A 109 10.95 7.16 -5.01
CA GLN A 109 11.73 6.81 -3.81
C GLN A 109 10.96 7.12 -2.53
N LEU A 110 10.35 8.31 -2.44
CA LEU A 110 9.57 8.72 -1.28
C LEU A 110 8.41 7.76 -1.03
N VAL A 111 7.62 7.44 -2.06
CA VAL A 111 6.49 6.50 -1.96
C VAL A 111 6.95 5.11 -1.57
N ALA A 112 7.94 4.55 -2.28
CA ALA A 112 8.39 3.18 -2.06
C ALA A 112 8.90 2.98 -0.63
N TYR A 113 9.77 3.87 -0.17
CA TYR A 113 10.39 3.67 1.13
C TYR A 113 9.49 4.10 2.30
N ALA A 114 8.64 5.12 2.13
CA ALA A 114 7.63 5.45 3.14
C ALA A 114 6.54 4.38 3.27
N SER A 115 6.24 3.62 2.21
CA SER A 115 5.25 2.52 2.25
C SER A 115 5.80 1.23 2.86
N THR A 116 7.10 1.13 3.14
CA THR A 116 7.74 -0.07 3.70
C THR A 116 7.03 -0.63 4.93
N PRO A 117 6.66 0.18 5.96
CA PRO A 117 5.95 -0.34 7.13
C PRO A 117 4.61 -0.97 6.78
N SER A 118 3.85 -0.35 5.87
CA SER A 118 2.54 -0.85 5.43
C SER A 118 2.65 -2.18 4.68
N TRP A 119 3.66 -2.32 3.82
CA TRP A 119 3.89 -3.56 3.08
C TRP A 119 4.36 -4.70 3.99
N LEU A 120 5.22 -4.40 4.97
CA LEU A 120 5.63 -5.38 5.98
C LEU A 120 4.46 -5.80 6.88
N ALA A 121 3.62 -4.83 7.28
CA ALA A 121 2.41 -5.13 8.04
C ALA A 121 1.44 -6.03 7.25
N GLY A 122 1.57 -6.08 5.93
CA GLY A 122 0.85 -7.02 5.07
C GLY A 122 1.08 -8.49 5.42
N ILE A 123 2.16 -8.86 6.14
CA ILE A 123 2.40 -10.23 6.61
C ILE A 123 1.28 -10.72 7.56
N PHE A 124 0.66 -9.81 8.30
CA PHE A 124 -0.43 -10.14 9.21
C PHE A 124 -1.72 -10.52 8.48
N MET A 125 -1.82 -10.30 7.18
CA MET A 125 -2.91 -10.83 6.36
C MET A 125 -2.94 -12.37 6.32
N ALA A 126 -1.84 -13.03 6.70
CA ALA A 126 -1.81 -14.46 6.91
C ALA A 126 -2.78 -14.90 8.03
N PHE A 127 -3.07 -14.01 8.97
CA PHE A 127 -4.02 -14.23 10.05
C PHE A 127 -5.08 -13.12 10.01
N PRO A 128 -6.20 -13.30 9.25
CA PRO A 128 -7.18 -12.23 9.01
C PRO A 128 -7.73 -11.59 10.29
N THR A 129 -7.77 -12.33 11.40
CA THR A 129 -8.17 -11.81 12.72
C THR A 129 -7.18 -10.76 13.29
N LEU A 130 -5.94 -10.74 12.80
CA LEU A 130 -4.92 -9.76 13.18
C LEU A 130 -4.90 -8.54 12.25
N GLY A 131 -5.97 -8.29 11.50
CA GLY A 131 -6.07 -7.17 10.57
C GLY A 131 -5.77 -5.80 11.19
N PHE A 132 -6.01 -5.63 12.51
CA PHE A 132 -5.65 -4.41 13.25
C PHE A 132 -4.14 -4.12 13.26
N MET A 133 -3.28 -5.12 13.06
CA MET A 133 -1.84 -4.93 12.92
C MET A 133 -1.46 -4.11 11.67
N GLY A 134 -2.38 -3.91 10.72
CA GLY A 134 -2.23 -2.96 9.63
C GLY A 134 -1.96 -1.53 10.10
N LEU A 135 -2.36 -1.17 11.35
CA LEU A 135 -2.04 0.11 11.97
C LEU A 135 -0.53 0.37 12.09
N LEU A 136 0.31 -0.66 12.10
CA LEU A 136 1.77 -0.49 12.04
C LEU A 136 2.20 0.25 10.76
N GLY A 137 1.40 0.19 9.71
CA GLY A 137 1.60 0.95 8.49
C GLY A 137 1.54 2.47 8.68
N LEU A 138 0.92 2.96 9.75
CA LEU A 138 0.86 4.41 10.06
C LEU A 138 2.25 5.02 10.29
N TYR A 139 3.24 4.21 10.66
CA TYR A 139 4.63 4.65 10.71
C TYR A 139 5.12 5.19 9.36
N GLY A 140 4.55 4.74 8.27
CA GLY A 140 4.81 5.26 6.92
C GLY A 140 4.48 6.75 6.78
N ILE A 141 3.50 7.28 7.52
CA ILE A 141 3.16 8.71 7.54
C ILE A 141 4.33 9.52 8.10
N TYR A 142 4.92 9.06 9.20
CA TYR A 142 6.12 9.68 9.76
C TYR A 142 7.29 9.64 8.79
N LEU A 143 7.54 8.49 8.17
CA LEU A 143 8.60 8.35 7.16
C LEU A 143 8.39 9.30 5.98
N PHE A 144 7.16 9.40 5.49
CA PHE A 144 6.80 10.33 4.42
C PHE A 144 7.08 11.78 4.81
N TYR A 145 6.64 12.18 6.01
CA TYR A 145 6.83 13.54 6.52
C TYR A 145 8.30 13.96 6.60
N ILE A 146 9.18 13.10 7.10
CA ILE A 146 10.61 13.40 7.21
C ILE A 146 11.35 13.23 5.87
N GLY A 147 10.84 12.45 4.93
CA GLY A 147 11.38 12.26 3.59
C GLY A 147 11.10 13.46 2.65
N LEU A 148 9.97 14.14 2.83
CA LEU A 148 9.56 15.28 2.00
C LEU A 148 10.63 16.38 1.87
N PRO A 149 11.20 16.91 2.97
CA PRO A 149 12.21 17.97 2.87
C PRO A 149 13.51 17.50 2.22
N VAL A 150 13.86 16.23 2.40
CA VAL A 150 15.12 15.68 1.88
C VAL A 150 15.02 15.41 0.39
N LEU A 151 13.95 14.76 -0.07
CA LEU A 151 13.80 14.31 -1.45
C LEU A 151 13.10 15.33 -2.35
N LYS A 152 12.18 16.12 -1.80
CA LYS A 152 11.36 17.08 -2.58
C LYS A 152 11.67 18.52 -2.23
N LYS A 153 12.60 18.79 -1.30
CA LYS A 153 12.96 20.12 -0.78
C LYS A 153 11.76 20.94 -0.30
N THR A 154 10.76 20.25 0.25
CA THR A 154 9.51 20.86 0.69
C THR A 154 9.74 21.82 1.86
N PRO A 155 9.32 23.10 1.78
CA PRO A 155 9.39 24.07 2.88
C PRO A 155 8.63 23.60 4.11
N ALA A 156 9.09 23.99 5.31
CA ALA A 156 8.54 23.49 6.57
C ALA A 156 7.05 23.81 6.76
N ASP A 157 6.62 25.00 6.35
CA ASP A 157 5.24 25.49 6.42
C ASP A 157 4.28 24.73 5.50
N LYS A 158 4.78 24.09 4.44
CA LYS A 158 3.96 23.39 3.43
C LYS A 158 3.93 21.87 3.57
N ARG A 159 4.78 21.28 4.42
CA ARG A 159 4.92 19.81 4.53
C ARG A 159 3.63 19.12 4.94
N VAL A 160 2.96 19.63 5.97
CA VAL A 160 1.75 19.01 6.53
C VAL A 160 0.61 19.07 5.51
N ILE A 161 0.37 20.23 4.92
CA ILE A 161 -0.72 20.39 3.95
C ILE A 161 -0.45 19.58 2.67
N TYR A 162 0.80 19.52 2.20
CA TYR A 162 1.17 18.68 1.06
C TYR A 162 0.91 17.20 1.36
N MET A 163 1.31 16.72 2.53
CA MET A 163 1.07 15.35 2.98
C MET A 163 -0.42 15.02 3.04
N ILE A 164 -1.24 15.91 3.65
CA ILE A 164 -2.68 15.68 3.79
C ILE A 164 -3.38 15.64 2.43
N ILE A 165 -3.11 16.60 1.56
CA ILE A 165 -3.74 16.65 0.23
C ILE A 165 -3.31 15.45 -0.61
N SER A 166 -2.01 15.10 -0.59
CA SER A 166 -1.53 13.90 -1.27
C SER A 166 -2.21 12.63 -0.75
N ALA A 167 -2.35 12.49 0.57
CA ALA A 167 -3.01 11.34 1.17
C ALA A 167 -4.49 11.23 0.73
N ILE A 168 -5.24 12.33 0.73
CA ILE A 168 -6.64 12.35 0.28
C ILE A 168 -6.75 11.90 -1.17
N VAL A 169 -5.96 12.48 -2.06
CA VAL A 169 -5.99 12.12 -3.49
C VAL A 169 -5.59 10.66 -3.70
N ILE A 170 -4.54 10.19 -3.01
CA ILE A 170 -4.08 8.80 -3.09
C ILE A 170 -5.18 7.83 -2.59
N ILE A 171 -5.88 8.17 -1.50
CA ILE A 171 -6.99 7.35 -0.99
C ILE A 171 -8.10 7.24 -2.05
N VAL A 172 -8.53 8.36 -2.63
CA VAL A 172 -9.59 8.37 -3.65
C VAL A 172 -9.19 7.52 -4.87
N VAL A 173 -7.97 7.72 -5.38
CA VAL A 173 -7.45 6.94 -6.52
C VAL A 173 -7.32 5.46 -6.16
N SER A 174 -6.86 5.14 -4.95
CA SER A 174 -6.75 3.76 -4.49
C SER A 174 -8.11 3.07 -4.35
N MET A 175 -9.13 3.78 -3.87
CA MET A 175 -10.50 3.26 -3.80
C MET A 175 -11.06 2.97 -5.19
N ALA A 176 -10.87 3.88 -6.14
CA ALA A 176 -11.27 3.68 -7.53
C ALA A 176 -10.56 2.47 -8.15
N ALA A 177 -9.25 2.36 -7.96
CA ALA A 177 -8.47 1.23 -8.45
C ALA A 177 -8.94 -0.10 -7.87
N GLN A 178 -9.21 -0.17 -6.55
CA GLN A 178 -9.72 -1.38 -5.91
C GLN A 178 -11.11 -1.77 -6.43
N SER A 179 -11.99 -0.80 -6.72
CA SER A 179 -13.29 -1.04 -7.32
C SER A 179 -13.15 -1.64 -8.72
N ILE A 180 -12.28 -1.07 -9.56
CA ILE A 180 -12.01 -1.59 -10.91
C ILE A 180 -11.46 -3.03 -10.86
N ILE A 181 -10.49 -3.30 -9.98
CA ILE A 181 -9.94 -4.64 -9.82
C ILE A 181 -11.04 -5.62 -9.41
N SER A 182 -11.89 -5.25 -8.46
CA SER A 182 -13.01 -6.11 -8.03
C SER A 182 -14.01 -6.34 -9.15
N MET A 183 -14.31 -5.33 -9.98
CA MET A 183 -15.18 -5.49 -11.16
C MET A 183 -14.62 -6.48 -12.19
N ILE A 184 -13.31 -6.60 -12.28
CA ILE A 184 -12.64 -7.58 -13.17
C ILE A 184 -12.59 -8.97 -12.53
N LEU A 185 -12.27 -9.04 -11.22
CA LEU A 185 -12.09 -10.34 -10.54
C LEU A 185 -13.42 -11.03 -10.21
N ASN A 186 -14.46 -10.28 -9.86
CA ASN A 186 -15.73 -10.86 -9.46
C ASN A 186 -16.42 -11.72 -10.52
N PRO A 187 -16.46 -11.35 -11.81
CA PRO A 187 -17.01 -12.24 -12.85
C PRO A 187 -16.22 -13.53 -13.04
N ILE A 188 -14.91 -13.50 -12.77
CA ILE A 188 -13.99 -14.63 -13.00
C ILE A 188 -13.94 -15.56 -11.79
N LEU A 189 -13.79 -14.98 -10.60
CA LEU A 189 -13.56 -15.69 -9.35
C LEU A 189 -14.75 -15.61 -8.38
N GLY A 190 -15.84 -14.94 -8.73
CA GLY A 190 -16.97 -14.67 -7.84
C GLY A 190 -16.66 -13.57 -6.82
N ASN A 191 -17.71 -13.14 -6.10
CA ASN A 191 -17.61 -12.13 -5.06
C ASN A 191 -17.46 -12.82 -3.68
N PRO A 192 -16.36 -12.60 -2.94
CA PRO A 192 -16.16 -13.23 -1.62
C PRO A 192 -17.19 -12.82 -0.57
N TYR A 193 -17.91 -11.73 -0.79
CA TYR A 193 -18.90 -11.18 0.14
C TYR A 193 -20.36 -11.53 -0.21
N GLU A 194 -20.61 -12.26 -1.30
CA GLU A 194 -21.96 -12.54 -1.81
C GLU A 194 -22.79 -13.38 -0.84
N GLY A 195 -22.19 -14.40 -0.21
CA GLY A 195 -22.85 -15.22 0.80
C GLY A 195 -23.35 -14.38 1.98
N SER A 196 -22.52 -13.50 2.47
CA SER A 196 -22.84 -12.61 3.60
C SER A 196 -23.92 -11.59 3.26
N ILE A 197 -23.90 -11.05 2.04
CA ILE A 197 -24.95 -10.12 1.56
C ILE A 197 -26.31 -10.83 1.53
N ASN A 198 -26.34 -12.09 1.08
CA ASN A 198 -27.58 -12.88 1.01
C ASN A 198 -28.10 -13.25 2.41
N GLU A 199 -27.24 -13.55 3.36
CA GLU A 199 -27.65 -13.77 4.76
C GLU A 199 -28.21 -12.50 5.40
N LEU A 200 -27.57 -11.36 5.20
CA LEU A 200 -28.09 -10.06 5.67
C LEU A 200 -29.48 -9.75 5.09
N LYS A 201 -29.68 -9.93 3.78
CA LYS A 201 -31.00 -9.74 3.15
C LYS A 201 -32.09 -10.58 3.82
N LYS A 202 -31.80 -11.86 4.10
CA LYS A 202 -32.75 -12.76 4.78
C LYS A 202 -33.11 -12.31 6.20
N LEU A 203 -32.21 -11.60 6.90
CA LEU A 203 -32.48 -11.06 8.23
C LEU A 203 -33.39 -9.83 8.21
N PHE A 204 -33.29 -9.01 7.15
CA PHE A 204 -34.14 -7.82 6.98
C PHE A 204 -35.51 -8.10 6.32
N GLU A 205 -35.69 -9.28 5.71
CA GLU A 205 -36.95 -9.73 5.10
C GLU A 205 -37.83 -10.54 6.06
N ARG A 206 -37.37 -10.77 7.30
CA ARG A 206 -38.14 -11.40 8.39
C ARG A 206 -38.75 -10.34 9.32
#